data_44fc68d264b34b46b48d83a957cce8d3
#
_entry.id   44fc68d264b34b46b48d83a957cce8d3
#
_cell.length_a   1.000
_cell.length_b   1.000
_cell.length_c   1.000
_cell.angle_alpha   90.00
_cell.angle_beta   90.00
_cell.angle_gamma   90.00
#
_symmetry.space_group_name_H-M   'P 1'
#
loop_
_entity.id
_entity.type
_entity.pdbx_description
1 polymer ?
#
loop_
_entity_poly.entity_id
_entity_poly.type
_entity_poly.pdbx_seq_one_letter_code
_entity_poly.pdbx_strand_id
1 'polypeptide(L)'
;MRATGAGITGGDPLMDREHTLEGIRRLRQEFGPSFHMHMYTSIPFKQEYAVDFAEAGLDEIRFHLLDLEIEQYSDVISACSKAGLATGIEIPCEPDRSEDLFGILEKMRDMDIEFLNLNELEITVGNHGNMETRGFNLSDEITAGAAGSSELAVLLRGRVAAASIGAPDPVDGEVREPYGFHLKFCTAVYKDAGQLRSRFLRRGEATISPHEILTEDGTLIFGIIECEPADSVGYINEIMEETGLPRRFLYYDEEMKRIELPLSTAEEISDYVDAPVAFVEVHPTHERLEMTIVYLNKDQRDAPGESPE
;
A
#
# COMPACT_ATOMS: atom_id res chain seq x y z
N MET A 1 9.89 8.44 -8.79
CA MET A 1 8.90 7.38 -8.51
C MET A 1 7.85 7.20 -9.63
N ARG A 2 7.78 8.07 -10.60
CA ARG A 2 6.77 8.02 -11.69
C ARG A 2 5.34 7.80 -11.19
N ALA A 3 4.98 8.39 -10.04
CA ALA A 3 3.62 8.33 -9.52
C ALA A 3 2.66 9.05 -10.48
N THR A 4 1.51 8.47 -10.74
CA THR A 4 0.46 9.06 -11.60
C THR A 4 -0.62 9.75 -10.79
N GLY A 5 -0.52 9.72 -9.46
CA GLY A 5 -1.45 10.32 -8.54
C GLY A 5 -1.04 10.18 -7.08
N ALA A 6 -1.84 10.74 -6.19
CA ALA A 6 -1.66 10.66 -4.74
C ALA A 6 -3.00 10.49 -4.02
N GLY A 7 -2.97 9.70 -2.93
CA GLY A 7 -4.05 9.64 -1.94
C GLY A 7 -3.73 10.58 -0.77
N ILE A 8 -4.68 11.41 -0.39
CA ILE A 8 -4.57 12.31 0.75
C ILE A 8 -5.25 11.64 1.94
N THR A 9 -4.44 11.28 2.91
CA THR A 9 -4.82 10.50 4.10
C THR A 9 -3.85 10.83 5.25
N GLY A 10 -3.92 10.11 6.35
CA GLY A 10 -3.12 10.34 7.55
C GLY A 10 -4.05 10.38 8.75
N GLY A 11 -4.15 11.47 9.49
CA GLY A 11 -5.37 11.79 10.20
C GLY A 11 -6.47 12.14 9.19
N ASP A 12 -7.72 12.37 9.64
CA ASP A 12 -8.73 12.80 8.70
C ASP A 12 -8.36 14.19 8.13
N PRO A 13 -8.29 14.37 6.79
CA PRO A 13 -7.88 15.62 6.16
C PRO A 13 -8.75 16.85 6.54
N LEU A 14 -9.97 16.59 7.00
CA LEU A 14 -10.86 17.67 7.45
C LEU A 14 -10.53 18.21 8.85
N MET A 15 -9.69 17.52 9.61
CA MET A 15 -9.20 18.02 10.91
C MET A 15 -8.34 19.28 10.75
N ASP A 16 -7.64 19.41 9.59
CA ASP A 16 -6.95 20.64 9.18
C ASP A 16 -7.19 20.90 7.70
N ARG A 17 -8.41 21.40 7.41
CA ARG A 17 -8.88 21.66 6.06
C ARG A 17 -7.97 22.62 5.29
N GLU A 18 -7.50 23.70 5.95
CA GLU A 18 -6.69 24.72 5.28
C GLU A 18 -5.35 24.15 4.82
N HIS A 19 -4.69 23.36 5.67
CA HIS A 19 -3.46 22.69 5.31
C HIS A 19 -3.68 21.66 4.19
N THR A 20 -4.79 20.92 4.24
CA THR A 20 -5.18 19.96 3.19
C THR A 20 -5.38 20.66 1.85
N LEU A 21 -6.13 21.76 1.81
CA LEU A 21 -6.35 22.56 0.59
C LEU A 21 -5.03 23.11 0.03
N GLU A 22 -4.15 23.60 0.89
CA GLU A 22 -2.83 24.07 0.45
C GLU A 22 -2.01 22.94 -0.16
N GLY A 23 -2.01 21.77 0.46
CA GLY A 23 -1.34 20.56 -0.04
C GLY A 23 -1.86 20.15 -1.43
N ILE A 24 -3.19 20.12 -1.62
CA ILE A 24 -3.82 19.82 -2.92
C ILE A 24 -3.36 20.83 -3.98
N ARG A 25 -3.44 22.13 -3.69
CA ARG A 25 -3.03 23.17 -4.65
C ARG A 25 -1.56 23.05 -5.04
N ARG A 26 -0.66 22.78 -4.08
CA ARG A 26 0.78 22.57 -4.33
C ARG A 26 1.02 21.37 -5.23
N LEU A 27 0.37 20.23 -4.92
CA LEU A 27 0.50 19.03 -5.75
C LEU A 27 -0.03 19.27 -7.17
N ARG A 28 -1.17 19.94 -7.30
CA ARG A 28 -1.74 20.30 -8.60
C ARG A 28 -0.83 21.23 -9.41
N GLN A 29 -0.22 22.19 -8.75
CA GLN A 29 0.73 23.12 -9.38
C GLN A 29 2.00 22.39 -9.84
N GLU A 30 2.53 21.48 -9.03
CA GLU A 30 3.79 20.76 -9.31
C GLU A 30 3.62 19.69 -10.40
N PHE A 31 2.54 18.91 -10.33
CA PHE A 31 2.38 17.71 -11.18
C PHE A 31 1.38 17.90 -12.34
N GLY A 32 0.65 19.01 -12.36
CA GLY A 32 -0.28 19.32 -13.44
C GLY A 32 -1.63 18.59 -13.36
N PRO A 33 -2.51 18.80 -14.36
CA PRO A 33 -3.90 18.34 -14.34
C PRO A 33 -4.08 16.82 -14.53
N SER A 34 -3.10 16.13 -15.07
CA SER A 34 -3.17 14.67 -15.26
C SER A 34 -2.78 13.85 -14.02
N PHE A 35 -2.30 14.52 -12.97
CA PHE A 35 -1.94 13.86 -11.72
C PHE A 35 -3.18 13.66 -10.86
N HIS A 36 -3.69 12.42 -10.78
CA HIS A 36 -4.93 12.10 -10.06
C HIS A 36 -4.77 12.24 -8.55
N MET A 37 -5.63 13.02 -7.92
CA MET A 37 -5.65 13.17 -6.46
C MET A 37 -7.00 12.75 -5.90
N HIS A 38 -6.95 11.82 -4.92
CA HIS A 38 -8.14 11.44 -4.16
C HIS A 38 -7.92 11.65 -2.66
N MET A 39 -9.00 11.94 -1.96
CA MET A 39 -8.99 12.18 -0.52
C MET A 39 -9.93 11.22 0.20
N TYR A 40 -9.49 10.74 1.37
CA TYR A 40 -10.33 9.94 2.27
C TYR A 40 -10.84 10.80 3.42
N THR A 41 -12.11 10.64 3.78
CA THR A 41 -12.66 11.27 4.98
C THR A 41 -13.73 10.39 5.62
N SER A 42 -13.77 10.41 6.95
CA SER A 42 -14.85 9.82 7.76
C SER A 42 -15.77 10.87 8.36
N ILE A 43 -15.54 12.14 8.06
CA ILE A 43 -16.24 13.27 8.68
C ILE A 43 -17.23 13.86 7.67
N PRO A 44 -18.55 13.86 7.93
CA PRO A 44 -19.48 14.68 7.18
C PRO A 44 -19.11 16.17 7.36
N PHE A 45 -19.11 16.92 6.25
CA PHE A 45 -18.67 18.31 6.26
C PHE A 45 -19.69 19.24 5.60
N LYS A 46 -19.45 20.54 5.67
CA LYS A 46 -20.33 21.54 5.07
C LYS A 46 -20.27 21.47 3.55
N GLN A 47 -21.44 21.50 2.90
CA GLN A 47 -21.56 21.38 1.44
C GLN A 47 -20.67 22.38 0.66
N GLU A 48 -20.46 23.59 1.19
CA GLU A 48 -19.61 24.61 0.59
C GLU A 48 -18.14 24.18 0.41
N TYR A 49 -17.64 23.27 1.27
CA TYR A 49 -16.26 22.79 1.18
C TYR A 49 -16.02 21.89 -0.05
N ALA A 50 -17.07 21.31 -0.63
CA ALA A 50 -16.96 20.52 -1.85
C ALA A 50 -16.42 21.39 -3.01
N VAL A 51 -16.89 22.63 -3.12
CA VAL A 51 -16.41 23.59 -4.13
C VAL A 51 -14.94 23.95 -3.86
N ASP A 52 -14.58 24.20 -2.60
CA ASP A 52 -13.20 24.55 -2.22
C ASP A 52 -12.21 23.44 -2.62
N PHE A 53 -12.57 22.16 -2.41
CA PHE A 53 -11.74 21.01 -2.80
C PHE A 53 -11.64 20.86 -4.30
N ALA A 54 -12.74 21.02 -5.04
CA ALA A 54 -12.73 20.96 -6.49
C ALA A 54 -11.87 22.09 -7.10
N GLU A 55 -12.03 23.32 -6.61
CA GLU A 55 -11.23 24.49 -7.04
C GLU A 55 -9.74 24.37 -6.67
N ALA A 56 -9.42 23.69 -5.56
CA ALA A 56 -8.04 23.36 -5.20
C ALA A 56 -7.40 22.34 -6.15
N GLY A 57 -8.22 21.60 -6.91
CA GLY A 57 -7.80 20.63 -7.90
C GLY A 57 -7.86 19.17 -7.44
N LEU A 58 -8.66 18.85 -6.42
CA LEU A 58 -8.98 17.46 -6.07
C LEU A 58 -9.80 16.84 -7.20
N ASP A 59 -9.59 15.55 -7.49
CA ASP A 59 -10.33 14.84 -8.52
C ASP A 59 -11.41 13.93 -7.94
N GLU A 60 -11.15 13.32 -6.78
CA GLU A 60 -12.00 12.27 -6.22
C GLU A 60 -12.06 12.36 -4.69
N ILE A 61 -13.22 12.07 -4.11
CA ILE A 61 -13.41 11.96 -2.67
C ILE A 61 -14.02 10.60 -2.30
N ARG A 62 -13.47 9.98 -1.26
CA ARG A 62 -13.89 8.68 -0.73
C ARG A 62 -14.34 8.83 0.70
N PHE A 63 -15.61 8.50 0.93
CA PHE A 63 -16.18 8.51 2.28
C PHE A 63 -15.96 7.14 2.94
N HIS A 64 -15.35 7.15 4.11
CA HIS A 64 -15.19 5.98 4.96
C HIS A 64 -16.28 6.02 6.04
N LEU A 65 -17.27 5.16 5.91
CA LEU A 65 -18.42 5.14 6.79
C LEU A 65 -18.11 4.33 8.05
N LEU A 66 -17.66 4.96 9.12
CA LEU A 66 -17.29 4.28 10.36
C LEU A 66 -18.46 3.47 10.97
N ASP A 67 -19.66 4.03 10.93
CA ASP A 67 -20.86 3.44 11.52
C ASP A 67 -21.76 2.73 10.49
N LEU A 68 -21.39 2.77 9.21
CA LEU A 68 -22.20 2.38 8.07
C LEU A 68 -23.48 3.21 7.92
N GLU A 69 -23.60 4.37 8.58
CA GLU A 69 -24.72 5.30 8.51
C GLU A 69 -24.53 6.28 7.34
N ILE A 70 -24.81 5.82 6.12
CA ILE A 70 -24.59 6.58 4.90
C ILE A 70 -25.44 7.86 4.81
N GLU A 71 -26.59 7.91 5.45
CA GLU A 71 -27.54 9.04 5.39
C GLU A 71 -26.93 10.36 5.86
N GLN A 72 -26.01 10.32 6.83
CA GLN A 72 -25.31 11.52 7.32
C GLN A 72 -24.45 12.19 6.23
N TYR A 73 -24.11 11.46 5.19
CA TYR A 73 -23.25 11.94 4.11
C TYR A 73 -24.04 12.36 2.86
N SER A 74 -25.37 12.16 2.81
CA SER A 74 -26.18 12.37 1.60
C SER A 74 -26.02 13.77 1.01
N ASP A 75 -26.10 14.79 1.84
CA ASP A 75 -26.00 16.19 1.39
C ASP A 75 -24.61 16.54 0.88
N VAL A 76 -23.55 16.04 1.56
CA VAL A 76 -22.18 16.32 1.16
C VAL A 76 -21.77 15.52 -0.07
N ILE A 77 -22.25 14.29 -0.22
CA ILE A 77 -22.07 13.47 -1.43
C ILE A 77 -22.66 14.21 -2.64
N SER A 78 -23.91 14.68 -2.53
CA SER A 78 -24.54 15.44 -3.61
C SER A 78 -23.80 16.75 -3.91
N ALA A 79 -23.29 17.44 -2.90
CA ALA A 79 -22.50 18.66 -3.10
C ALA A 79 -21.17 18.37 -3.81
N CYS A 80 -20.48 17.28 -3.47
CA CYS A 80 -19.22 16.88 -4.11
C CYS A 80 -19.44 16.51 -5.59
N SER A 81 -20.47 15.71 -5.88
CA SER A 81 -20.83 15.36 -7.26
C SER A 81 -21.14 16.60 -8.09
N LYS A 82 -21.94 17.54 -7.55
CA LYS A 82 -22.27 18.83 -8.20
C LYS A 82 -21.05 19.72 -8.42
N ALA A 83 -20.06 19.64 -7.54
CA ALA A 83 -18.79 20.35 -7.68
C ALA A 83 -17.85 19.69 -8.72
N GLY A 84 -18.22 18.53 -9.27
CA GLY A 84 -17.43 17.80 -10.27
C GLY A 84 -16.37 16.86 -9.68
N LEU A 85 -16.46 16.54 -8.39
CA LEU A 85 -15.63 15.53 -7.76
C LEU A 85 -16.21 14.13 -8.02
N ALA A 86 -15.38 13.18 -8.46
CA ALA A 86 -15.76 11.78 -8.44
C ALA A 86 -16.02 11.35 -6.98
N THR A 87 -17.17 10.74 -6.71
CA THR A 87 -17.62 10.46 -5.35
C THR A 87 -17.76 8.96 -5.12
N GLY A 88 -17.14 8.45 -4.07
CA GLY A 88 -17.20 7.04 -3.74
C GLY A 88 -17.27 6.74 -2.25
N ILE A 89 -17.63 5.52 -1.97
CA ILE A 89 -17.57 4.92 -0.64
C ILE A 89 -16.42 3.91 -0.62
N GLU A 90 -15.63 3.93 0.45
CA GLU A 90 -14.60 2.91 0.67
C GLU A 90 -14.66 2.41 2.11
N ILE A 91 -15.07 1.16 2.28
CA ILE A 91 -15.33 0.52 3.58
C ILE A 91 -14.83 -0.91 3.63
N PRO A 92 -14.52 -1.45 4.83
CA PRO A 92 -14.23 -2.86 4.99
C PRO A 92 -15.48 -3.73 4.75
N CYS A 93 -15.25 -4.91 4.20
CA CYS A 93 -16.29 -5.93 4.05
C CYS A 93 -16.37 -6.75 5.34
N GLU A 94 -17.23 -6.33 6.28
CA GLU A 94 -17.36 -6.90 7.63
C GLU A 94 -18.44 -7.99 7.66
N PRO A 95 -18.08 -9.28 7.85
CA PRO A 95 -19.05 -10.39 7.81
C PRO A 95 -20.15 -10.31 8.85
N ASP A 96 -19.87 -9.79 10.05
CA ASP A 96 -20.84 -9.62 11.13
C ASP A 96 -21.82 -8.45 10.91
N ARG A 97 -21.59 -7.65 9.85
CA ARG A 97 -22.44 -6.53 9.44
C ARG A 97 -23.01 -6.72 8.02
N SER A 98 -23.21 -7.94 7.62
CA SER A 98 -23.69 -8.29 6.27
C SER A 98 -25.01 -7.61 5.90
N GLU A 99 -25.98 -7.57 6.81
CA GLU A 99 -27.28 -6.92 6.58
C GLU A 99 -27.14 -5.41 6.36
N ASP A 100 -26.26 -4.73 7.13
CA ASP A 100 -25.97 -3.31 6.96
C ASP A 100 -25.33 -3.05 5.58
N LEU A 101 -24.37 -3.89 5.16
CA LEU A 101 -23.70 -3.77 3.87
C LEU A 101 -24.66 -3.97 2.69
N PHE A 102 -25.57 -4.94 2.77
CA PHE A 102 -26.65 -5.07 1.78
C PHE A 102 -27.58 -3.85 1.80
N GLY A 103 -27.91 -3.33 2.99
CA GLY A 103 -28.70 -2.11 3.15
C GLY A 103 -28.03 -0.88 2.52
N ILE A 104 -26.73 -0.75 2.63
CA ILE A 104 -25.96 0.34 1.98
C ILE A 104 -26.10 0.28 0.46
N LEU A 105 -26.02 -0.89 -0.17
CA LEU A 105 -26.21 -1.00 -1.62
C LEU A 105 -27.55 -0.41 -2.06
N GLU A 106 -28.63 -0.67 -1.31
CA GLU A 106 -29.95 -0.15 -1.65
C GLU A 106 -30.04 1.38 -1.44
N LYS A 107 -29.48 1.88 -0.34
CA LYS A 107 -29.46 3.33 -0.06
C LYS A 107 -28.65 4.13 -1.08
N MET A 108 -27.55 3.56 -1.57
CA MET A 108 -26.71 4.20 -2.60
C MET A 108 -27.42 4.37 -3.95
N ARG A 109 -28.51 3.67 -4.24
CA ARG A 109 -29.25 3.79 -5.51
C ARG A 109 -29.73 5.21 -5.77
N ASP A 110 -30.12 5.91 -4.72
CA ASP A 110 -30.71 7.24 -4.79
C ASP A 110 -29.69 8.37 -4.51
N MET A 111 -28.40 8.00 -4.50
CA MET A 111 -27.30 8.94 -4.23
C MET A 111 -26.41 9.16 -5.46
N ASP A 112 -25.80 10.34 -5.54
CA ASP A 112 -24.85 10.70 -6.60
C ASP A 112 -23.46 10.07 -6.33
N ILE A 113 -23.39 8.73 -6.28
CA ILE A 113 -22.18 7.93 -6.00
C ILE A 113 -21.77 7.18 -7.25
N GLU A 114 -20.49 7.24 -7.61
CA GLU A 114 -19.93 6.57 -8.78
C GLU A 114 -19.40 5.17 -8.47
N PHE A 115 -18.89 4.95 -7.24
CA PHE A 115 -18.32 3.65 -6.90
C PHE A 115 -18.44 3.28 -5.41
N LEU A 116 -18.42 1.99 -5.16
CA LEU A 116 -18.21 1.36 -3.85
C LEU A 116 -16.96 0.49 -3.90
N ASN A 117 -15.95 0.85 -3.14
CA ASN A 117 -14.77 0.03 -2.89
C ASN A 117 -14.96 -0.74 -1.58
N LEU A 118 -15.12 -2.04 -1.67
CA LEU A 118 -15.04 -2.93 -0.52
C LEU A 118 -13.60 -3.38 -0.35
N ASN A 119 -13.07 -3.25 0.86
CA ASN A 119 -11.79 -3.81 1.23
C ASN A 119 -12.01 -5.11 2.01
N GLU A 120 -11.25 -6.15 1.72
CA GLU A 120 -11.20 -7.31 2.61
C GLU A 120 -10.88 -6.84 4.03
N LEU A 121 -11.64 -7.33 5.01
CA LEU A 121 -11.37 -7.04 6.41
C LEU A 121 -10.07 -7.73 6.79
N GLU A 122 -9.12 -6.98 7.33
CA GLU A 122 -7.79 -7.47 7.70
C GLU A 122 -7.61 -7.50 9.20
N ILE A 123 -7.02 -8.60 9.70
CA ILE A 123 -6.61 -8.75 11.09
C ILE A 123 -5.12 -8.40 11.18
N THR A 124 -4.81 -7.36 11.92
CA THR A 124 -3.44 -6.84 12.07
C THR A 124 -3.07 -6.78 13.55
N VAL A 125 -1.79 -6.60 13.86
CA VAL A 125 -1.33 -6.41 15.24
C VAL A 125 -2.09 -5.28 15.94
N GLY A 126 -2.41 -4.20 15.20
CA GLY A 126 -3.09 -3.02 15.77
C GLY A 126 -4.58 -3.21 16.10
N ASN A 127 -5.26 -4.17 15.46
CA ASN A 127 -6.70 -4.41 15.67
C ASN A 127 -7.04 -5.80 16.20
N HIS A 128 -6.04 -6.68 16.41
CA HIS A 128 -6.22 -8.07 16.79
C HIS A 128 -7.21 -8.27 17.96
N GLY A 129 -7.02 -7.55 19.06
CA GLY A 129 -7.89 -7.68 20.24
C GLY A 129 -9.36 -7.30 19.96
N ASN A 130 -9.61 -6.32 19.10
CA ASN A 130 -10.95 -5.96 18.69
C ASN A 130 -11.56 -7.06 17.81
N MET A 131 -10.78 -7.57 16.84
CA MET A 131 -11.23 -8.63 15.92
C MET A 131 -11.52 -9.93 16.68
N GLU A 132 -10.68 -10.31 17.62
CA GLU A 132 -10.91 -11.46 18.51
C GLU A 132 -12.21 -11.32 19.32
N THR A 133 -12.45 -10.13 19.89
CA THR A 133 -13.69 -9.85 20.65
C THR A 133 -14.94 -9.97 19.79
N ARG A 134 -14.84 -9.63 18.49
CA ARG A 134 -15.90 -9.81 17.50
C ARG A 134 -16.00 -11.25 16.94
N GLY A 135 -15.11 -12.15 17.36
CA GLY A 135 -15.10 -13.56 16.94
C GLY A 135 -14.48 -13.81 15.57
N PHE A 136 -13.69 -12.88 15.04
CA PHE A 136 -12.99 -13.07 13.77
C PHE A 136 -11.73 -13.90 13.90
N ASN A 137 -11.47 -14.71 12.89
CA ASN A 137 -10.23 -15.45 12.70
C ASN A 137 -9.66 -15.14 11.33
N LEU A 138 -8.37 -15.41 11.14
CA LEU A 138 -7.74 -15.34 9.82
C LEU A 138 -8.40 -16.34 8.85
N SER A 139 -8.53 -15.98 7.59
CA SER A 139 -9.03 -16.85 6.54
C SER A 139 -8.07 -18.00 6.20
N ASP A 140 -6.76 -17.73 6.33
CA ASP A 140 -5.66 -18.67 6.09
C ASP A 140 -4.41 -18.26 6.88
N GLU A 141 -3.31 -19.02 6.74
CA GLU A 141 -2.03 -18.79 7.44
C GLU A 141 -1.09 -17.82 6.69
N ILE A 142 -1.49 -17.33 5.51
CA ILE A 142 -0.61 -16.57 4.61
C ILE A 142 -1.00 -15.09 4.57
N THR A 143 -2.31 -14.82 4.65
CA THR A 143 -2.85 -13.47 4.47
C THR A 143 -3.43 -12.89 5.77
N ALA A 144 -3.54 -11.57 5.82
CA ALA A 144 -4.19 -10.88 6.94
C ALA A 144 -5.73 -10.87 6.83
N GLY A 145 -6.32 -11.49 5.80
CA GLY A 145 -7.75 -11.49 5.54
C GLY A 145 -8.56 -12.19 6.63
N ALA A 146 -9.67 -11.58 7.05
CA ALA A 146 -10.61 -12.18 7.99
C ALA A 146 -11.53 -13.17 7.29
N ALA A 147 -11.74 -14.35 7.92
CA ALA A 147 -12.66 -15.37 7.41
C ALA A 147 -14.07 -14.81 7.21
N GLY A 148 -14.70 -15.16 6.08
CA GLY A 148 -16.02 -14.70 5.70
C GLY A 148 -16.06 -13.37 4.94
N SER A 149 -14.99 -12.57 4.96
CA SER A 149 -14.96 -11.26 4.30
C SER A 149 -15.02 -11.37 2.78
N SER A 150 -14.20 -12.24 2.20
CA SER A 150 -14.18 -12.49 0.75
C SER A 150 -15.47 -13.14 0.27
N GLU A 151 -16.04 -14.07 1.03
CA GLU A 151 -17.31 -14.72 0.72
C GLU A 151 -18.46 -13.71 0.67
N LEU A 152 -18.55 -12.83 1.67
CA LEU A 152 -19.55 -11.76 1.68
C LEU A 152 -19.38 -10.81 0.49
N ALA A 153 -18.15 -10.42 0.18
CA ALA A 153 -17.88 -9.57 -0.98
C ALA A 153 -18.31 -10.20 -2.30
N VAL A 154 -18.15 -11.53 -2.45
CA VAL A 154 -18.66 -12.27 -3.62
C VAL A 154 -20.19 -12.19 -3.71
N LEU A 155 -20.91 -12.31 -2.60
CA LEU A 155 -22.36 -12.18 -2.57
C LEU A 155 -22.83 -10.77 -2.94
N LEU A 156 -22.22 -9.73 -2.36
CA LEU A 156 -22.53 -8.32 -2.67
C LEU A 156 -22.27 -8.00 -4.15
N ARG A 157 -21.13 -8.44 -4.69
CA ARG A 157 -20.82 -8.31 -6.12
C ARG A 157 -21.78 -9.08 -7.00
N GLY A 158 -22.17 -10.29 -6.57
CA GLY A 158 -23.16 -11.13 -7.26
C GLY A 158 -24.50 -10.41 -7.39
N ARG A 159 -24.99 -9.75 -6.34
CA ARG A 159 -26.21 -8.93 -6.35
C ARG A 159 -26.12 -7.80 -7.38
N VAL A 160 -25.04 -7.00 -7.34
CA VAL A 160 -24.86 -5.88 -8.27
C VAL A 160 -24.73 -6.37 -9.72
N ALA A 161 -24.00 -7.47 -9.94
CA ALA A 161 -23.85 -8.06 -11.27
C ALA A 161 -25.16 -8.63 -11.80
N ALA A 162 -25.95 -9.35 -10.99
CA ALA A 162 -27.24 -9.88 -11.37
C ALA A 162 -28.21 -8.76 -11.77
N ALA A 163 -28.27 -7.69 -10.98
CA ALA A 163 -29.09 -6.52 -11.29
C ALA A 163 -28.72 -5.89 -12.65
N SER A 164 -27.45 -5.78 -12.97
CA SER A 164 -26.98 -5.17 -14.23
C SER A 164 -27.39 -5.93 -15.49
N ILE A 165 -27.71 -7.22 -15.38
CA ILE A 165 -28.16 -8.08 -16.50
C ILE A 165 -29.60 -8.55 -16.36
N GLY A 166 -30.36 -8.04 -15.38
CA GLY A 166 -31.75 -8.43 -15.11
C GLY A 166 -31.92 -9.90 -14.69
N ALA A 167 -30.89 -10.47 -14.06
CA ALA A 167 -30.94 -11.84 -13.53
C ALA A 167 -31.37 -11.85 -12.05
N PRO A 168 -31.89 -13.04 -11.55
CA PRO A 168 -32.17 -13.19 -10.14
C PRO A 168 -30.92 -13.03 -9.26
N ASP A 169 -31.08 -12.34 -8.14
CA ASP A 169 -30.05 -12.16 -7.11
C ASP A 169 -29.65 -13.53 -6.52
N PRO A 170 -28.35 -13.83 -6.42
CA PRO A 170 -27.86 -15.10 -5.88
C PRO A 170 -28.18 -15.30 -4.38
N VAL A 171 -28.59 -14.25 -3.64
CA VAL A 171 -28.87 -14.30 -2.21
C VAL A 171 -30.36 -14.60 -1.93
N ASP A 172 -31.25 -13.86 -2.59
CA ASP A 172 -32.68 -13.94 -2.30
C ASP A 172 -33.58 -14.29 -3.52
N GLY A 173 -32.97 -14.36 -4.71
CA GLY A 173 -33.71 -14.72 -5.95
C GLY A 173 -34.52 -13.58 -6.57
N GLU A 174 -34.52 -12.39 -5.98
CA GLU A 174 -35.26 -11.24 -6.53
C GLU A 174 -34.54 -10.64 -7.77
N VAL A 175 -35.33 -10.12 -8.69
CA VAL A 175 -34.80 -9.36 -9.83
C VAL A 175 -34.84 -7.86 -9.49
N ARG A 176 -33.70 -7.21 -9.59
CA ARG A 176 -33.53 -5.78 -9.24
C ARG A 176 -33.17 -4.96 -10.46
N GLU A 177 -33.53 -3.68 -10.41
CA GLU A 177 -33.02 -2.70 -11.36
C GLU A 177 -31.51 -2.52 -11.17
N PRO A 178 -30.74 -2.15 -12.22
CA PRO A 178 -29.31 -1.90 -12.14
C PRO A 178 -28.95 -0.84 -11.07
N TYR A 179 -27.84 -1.07 -10.42
CA TYR A 179 -27.22 -0.07 -9.54
C TYR A 179 -26.48 0.97 -10.39
N GLY A 180 -26.57 2.25 -10.01
CA GLY A 180 -25.94 3.37 -10.73
C GLY A 180 -24.45 3.54 -10.48
N PHE A 181 -23.83 2.63 -9.74
CA PHE A 181 -22.42 2.72 -9.32
C PHE A 181 -21.63 1.45 -9.65
N HIS A 182 -20.29 1.57 -9.63
CA HIS A 182 -19.38 0.44 -9.78
C HIS A 182 -19.00 -0.14 -8.43
N LEU A 183 -19.05 -1.48 -8.26
CA LEU A 183 -18.56 -2.16 -7.08
C LEU A 183 -17.23 -2.84 -7.35
N LYS A 184 -16.20 -2.48 -6.57
CA LYS A 184 -14.87 -3.10 -6.57
C LYS A 184 -14.61 -3.75 -5.22
N PHE A 185 -13.96 -4.92 -5.23
CA PHE A 185 -13.45 -5.57 -4.04
C PHE A 185 -11.92 -5.70 -4.12
N CYS A 186 -11.25 -5.23 -3.08
CA CYS A 186 -9.79 -5.30 -2.93
C CYS A 186 -9.44 -6.32 -1.85
N THR A 187 -8.85 -7.45 -2.25
CA THR A 187 -8.37 -8.48 -1.31
C THR A 187 -7.04 -8.05 -0.65
N ALA A 188 -6.73 -8.60 0.52
CA ALA A 188 -5.44 -8.44 1.18
C ALA A 188 -4.30 -8.89 0.25
N VAL A 189 -4.43 -10.06 -0.38
CA VAL A 189 -3.46 -10.56 -1.38
C VAL A 189 -3.23 -9.56 -2.51
N TYR A 190 -4.28 -8.94 -3.05
CA TYR A 190 -4.12 -7.97 -4.13
C TYR A 190 -3.41 -6.69 -3.68
N LYS A 191 -3.65 -6.25 -2.45
CA LYS A 191 -2.96 -5.09 -1.87
C LYS A 191 -1.46 -5.36 -1.74
N ASP A 192 -1.08 -6.52 -1.23
CA ASP A 192 0.31 -6.90 -0.99
C ASP A 192 1.02 -7.33 -2.28
N ALA A 193 0.58 -8.41 -2.90
CA ALA A 193 1.23 -8.97 -4.08
C ALA A 193 1.03 -8.14 -5.36
N GLY A 194 -0.04 -7.35 -5.45
CA GLY A 194 -0.31 -6.52 -6.63
C GLY A 194 0.14 -5.07 -6.46
N GLN A 195 -0.48 -4.35 -5.54
CA GLN A 195 -0.29 -2.91 -5.40
C GLN A 195 1.07 -2.55 -4.79
N LEU A 196 1.44 -3.17 -3.67
CA LEU A 196 2.70 -2.88 -2.96
C LEU A 196 3.89 -3.28 -3.82
N ARG A 197 3.89 -4.50 -4.36
CA ARG A 197 4.90 -4.98 -5.30
C ARG A 197 5.08 -4.03 -6.49
N SER A 198 3.99 -3.58 -7.11
CA SER A 198 4.06 -2.63 -8.22
C SER A 198 4.64 -1.26 -7.82
N ARG A 199 4.40 -0.81 -6.59
CA ARG A 199 5.01 0.42 -6.06
C ARG A 199 6.50 0.23 -5.84
N PHE A 200 6.92 -0.89 -5.27
CA PHE A 200 8.32 -1.22 -5.04
C PHE A 200 9.10 -1.36 -6.34
N LEU A 201 8.56 -2.07 -7.33
CA LEU A 201 9.19 -2.17 -8.65
C LEU A 201 9.45 -0.79 -9.26
N ARG A 202 8.44 0.08 -9.34
CA ARG A 202 8.60 1.45 -9.87
C ARG A 202 9.62 2.28 -9.09
N ARG A 203 9.67 2.11 -7.77
CA ARG A 203 10.64 2.81 -6.94
C ARG A 203 12.03 2.23 -7.13
N GLY A 204 12.18 0.91 -7.08
CA GLY A 204 13.44 0.22 -7.34
C GLY A 204 14.03 0.62 -8.69
N GLU A 205 13.26 0.57 -9.77
CA GLU A 205 13.69 1.05 -11.10
C GLU A 205 14.21 2.50 -11.11
N ALA A 206 13.66 3.36 -10.26
CA ALA A 206 14.03 4.77 -10.19
C ALA A 206 15.22 5.06 -9.27
N THR A 207 15.55 4.15 -8.34
CA THR A 207 16.53 4.39 -7.27
C THR A 207 17.64 3.35 -7.21
N ILE A 208 17.61 2.33 -8.05
CA ILE A 208 18.61 1.26 -8.10
C ILE A 208 20.02 1.81 -8.33
N SER A 209 20.94 1.37 -7.50
CA SER A 209 22.37 1.66 -7.63
C SER A 209 23.08 0.63 -8.52
N PRO A 210 24.28 0.92 -9.07
CA PRO A 210 24.97 0.01 -9.98
C PRO A 210 25.29 -1.38 -9.40
N HIS A 211 25.45 -1.49 -8.09
CA HIS A 211 25.77 -2.75 -7.40
C HIS A 211 24.52 -3.56 -7.02
N GLU A 212 23.32 -3.02 -7.19
CA GLU A 212 22.08 -3.66 -6.74
C GLU A 212 21.39 -4.43 -7.86
N ILE A 213 20.61 -5.41 -7.46
CA ILE A 213 19.70 -6.18 -8.33
C ILE A 213 18.28 -5.94 -7.86
N LEU A 214 17.42 -5.47 -8.76
CA LEU A 214 15.98 -5.38 -8.51
C LEU A 214 15.34 -6.75 -8.76
N THR A 215 14.71 -7.31 -7.72
CA THR A 215 14.01 -8.59 -7.81
C THR A 215 12.64 -8.46 -8.49
N GLU A 216 12.06 -9.58 -8.86
CA GLU A 216 10.69 -9.60 -9.39
C GLU A 216 9.65 -9.17 -8.35
N ASP A 217 9.93 -9.31 -7.06
CA ASP A 217 9.06 -8.89 -5.95
C ASP A 217 9.22 -7.40 -5.60
N GLY A 218 10.17 -6.73 -6.24
CA GLY A 218 10.38 -5.30 -6.10
C GLY A 218 11.34 -4.92 -4.97
N THR A 219 12.05 -5.90 -4.39
CA THR A 219 13.12 -5.66 -3.42
C THR A 219 14.46 -5.44 -4.14
N LEU A 220 15.47 -4.96 -3.41
CA LEU A 220 16.82 -4.79 -3.90
C LEU A 220 17.73 -5.76 -3.16
N ILE A 221 18.57 -6.51 -3.91
CA ILE A 221 19.55 -7.43 -3.36
C ILE A 221 20.95 -6.98 -3.77
N PHE A 222 21.89 -7.02 -2.85
CA PHE A 222 23.31 -6.72 -3.07
C PHE A 222 24.19 -7.42 -2.02
N GLY A 223 25.48 -7.49 -2.31
CA GLY A 223 26.50 -7.97 -1.37
C GLY A 223 26.98 -6.90 -0.43
N ILE A 224 27.44 -7.31 0.75
CA ILE A 224 28.06 -6.40 1.73
C ILE A 224 29.34 -7.01 2.30
N ILE A 225 30.27 -6.12 2.72
CA ILE A 225 31.39 -6.43 3.59
C ILE A 225 31.33 -5.51 4.78
N GLU A 226 31.20 -6.07 5.98
CA GLU A 226 31.23 -5.29 7.22
C GLU A 226 32.67 -4.85 7.51
N CYS A 227 32.91 -3.55 7.61
CA CYS A 227 34.22 -3.02 7.96
C CYS A 227 34.15 -1.61 8.56
N GLU A 228 35.12 -1.29 9.42
CA GLU A 228 35.25 0.07 9.94
C GLU A 228 35.71 1.06 8.85
N PRO A 229 35.38 2.34 8.99
CA PRO A 229 35.73 3.37 7.99
C PRO A 229 37.21 3.41 7.61
N ALA A 230 38.10 3.13 8.59
CA ALA A 230 39.54 3.14 8.38
C ALA A 230 40.03 2.06 7.41
N ASP A 231 39.32 0.94 7.33
CA ASP A 231 39.69 -0.24 6.53
C ASP A 231 39.02 -0.24 5.15
N SER A 232 37.94 0.54 4.99
CA SER A 232 37.11 0.56 3.78
C SER A 232 37.88 0.82 2.49
N VAL A 233 38.82 1.77 2.51
CA VAL A 233 39.65 2.12 1.34
C VAL A 233 40.57 0.96 0.96
N GLY A 234 41.11 0.25 1.95
CA GLY A 234 41.95 -0.93 1.74
C GLY A 234 41.19 -2.04 1.02
N TYR A 235 40.04 -2.44 1.58
CA TYR A 235 39.17 -3.48 0.97
C TYR A 235 38.68 -3.09 -0.42
N ILE A 236 38.30 -1.82 -0.64
CA ILE A 236 37.85 -1.38 -1.97
C ILE A 236 38.97 -1.52 -3.01
N ASN A 237 40.18 -1.14 -2.67
CA ASN A 237 41.34 -1.25 -3.60
C ASN A 237 41.66 -2.73 -3.88
N GLU A 238 41.70 -3.57 -2.86
CA GLU A 238 41.92 -5.01 -2.99
C GLU A 238 40.90 -5.70 -3.90
N ILE A 239 39.60 -5.41 -3.66
CA ILE A 239 38.51 -5.95 -4.51
C ILE A 239 38.68 -5.50 -5.96
N MET A 240 39.00 -4.23 -6.20
CA MET A 240 39.21 -3.72 -7.56
C MET A 240 40.39 -4.38 -8.26
N GLU A 241 41.49 -4.65 -7.53
CA GLU A 241 42.67 -5.32 -8.06
C GLU A 241 42.42 -6.81 -8.37
N GLU A 242 41.80 -7.51 -7.46
CA GLU A 242 41.55 -8.97 -7.59
C GLU A 242 40.45 -9.29 -8.60
N THR A 243 39.34 -8.53 -8.58
CA THR A 243 38.18 -8.85 -9.41
C THR A 243 38.09 -8.03 -10.71
N GLY A 244 38.85 -6.94 -10.82
CA GLY A 244 38.73 -5.97 -11.92
C GLY A 244 37.41 -5.15 -11.88
N LEU A 245 36.67 -5.19 -10.78
CA LEU A 245 35.39 -4.47 -10.64
C LEU A 245 35.62 -2.96 -10.66
N PRO A 246 34.91 -2.19 -11.52
CA PRO A 246 35.03 -0.74 -11.53
C PRO A 246 34.55 -0.09 -10.24
N ARG A 247 35.24 0.96 -9.76
CA ARG A 247 34.94 1.69 -8.51
C ARG A 247 33.47 2.10 -8.34
N ARG A 248 32.75 2.37 -9.42
CA ARG A 248 31.34 2.77 -9.40
C ARG A 248 30.37 1.72 -8.87
N PHE A 249 30.80 0.47 -8.76
CA PHE A 249 30.02 -0.65 -8.22
C PHE A 249 30.32 -0.91 -6.73
N LEU A 250 31.18 -0.10 -6.13
CA LEU A 250 31.57 -0.22 -4.73
C LEU A 250 31.15 1.06 -4.00
N TYR A 251 30.27 0.93 -3.02
CA TYR A 251 29.81 2.04 -2.20
C TYR A 251 30.13 1.74 -0.73
N TYR A 252 30.63 2.71 0.01
CA TYR A 252 30.81 2.59 1.45
C TYR A 252 29.68 3.35 2.15
N ASP A 253 28.88 2.63 2.93
CA ASP A 253 27.85 3.17 3.78
C ASP A 253 28.44 3.46 5.16
N GLU A 254 28.54 4.75 5.51
CA GLU A 254 29.12 5.20 6.79
C GLU A 254 28.21 4.89 7.97
N GLU A 255 26.89 4.90 7.78
CA GLU A 255 25.91 4.65 8.83
C GLU A 255 25.88 3.16 9.20
N MET A 256 25.85 2.30 8.19
CA MET A 256 25.83 0.85 8.36
C MET A 256 27.23 0.24 8.53
N LYS A 257 28.30 1.03 8.35
CA LYS A 257 29.73 0.59 8.42
C LYS A 257 30.00 -0.63 7.54
N ARG A 258 29.68 -0.51 6.27
CA ARG A 258 29.84 -1.60 5.32
C ARG A 258 30.16 -1.12 3.91
N ILE A 259 30.83 -1.95 3.13
CA ILE A 259 30.96 -1.76 1.68
C ILE A 259 29.82 -2.52 1.01
N GLU A 260 29.09 -1.83 0.15
CA GLU A 260 28.05 -2.42 -0.71
C GLU A 260 28.65 -2.69 -2.10
N LEU A 261 28.38 -3.88 -2.65
CA LEU A 261 28.95 -4.38 -3.90
C LEU A 261 27.99 -5.35 -4.58
N PRO A 262 28.22 -5.70 -5.87
CA PRO A 262 27.39 -6.71 -6.54
C PRO A 262 27.40 -8.05 -5.81
N LEU A 263 26.25 -8.70 -5.73
CA LEU A 263 26.08 -10.01 -5.10
C LEU A 263 27.09 -11.03 -5.62
N SER A 264 27.25 -11.12 -6.95
CA SER A 264 28.22 -12.06 -7.56
C SER A 264 29.66 -11.82 -7.13
N THR A 265 30.03 -10.57 -6.90
CA THR A 265 31.38 -10.25 -6.39
C THR A 265 31.48 -10.63 -4.91
N ALA A 266 30.45 -10.40 -4.10
CA ALA A 266 30.42 -10.83 -2.70
C ALA A 266 30.58 -12.36 -2.57
N GLU A 267 29.89 -13.11 -3.42
CA GLU A 267 30.04 -14.57 -3.49
C GLU A 267 31.48 -14.99 -3.86
N GLU A 268 32.08 -14.33 -4.86
CA GLU A 268 33.44 -14.62 -5.32
C GLU A 268 34.49 -14.36 -4.24
N ILE A 269 34.36 -13.24 -3.49
CA ILE A 269 35.37 -12.85 -2.50
C ILE A 269 35.16 -13.48 -1.13
N SER A 270 34.03 -14.10 -0.86
CA SER A 270 33.68 -14.64 0.46
C SER A 270 34.67 -15.67 1.00
N ASP A 271 35.37 -16.36 0.13
CA ASP A 271 36.31 -17.43 0.50
C ASP A 271 37.70 -16.91 0.97
N TYR A 272 38.04 -15.63 0.68
CA TYR A 272 39.38 -15.12 0.94
C TYR A 272 39.44 -13.74 1.64
N VAL A 273 38.31 -13.08 1.85
CA VAL A 273 38.25 -11.85 2.63
C VAL A 273 38.06 -12.17 4.11
N ASP A 274 38.94 -11.64 4.96
CA ASP A 274 38.90 -11.88 6.41
C ASP A 274 37.75 -11.15 7.14
N ALA A 275 37.09 -10.19 6.49
CA ALA A 275 35.90 -9.50 7.03
C ALA A 275 34.61 -10.30 6.78
N PRO A 276 33.56 -10.05 7.57
CA PRO A 276 32.25 -10.64 7.32
C PRO A 276 31.69 -10.22 5.97
N VAL A 277 31.40 -11.20 5.11
CA VAL A 277 30.76 -11.01 3.82
C VAL A 277 29.35 -11.59 3.88
N ALA A 278 28.38 -10.81 3.43
CA ALA A 278 26.98 -11.26 3.38
C ALA A 278 26.30 -10.72 2.12
N PHE A 279 25.11 -11.21 1.84
CA PHE A 279 24.16 -10.46 1.03
C PHE A 279 22.99 -9.98 1.86
N VAL A 280 22.40 -8.88 1.44
CA VAL A 280 21.22 -8.29 2.07
C VAL A 280 20.12 -8.10 1.05
N GLU A 281 18.89 -8.23 1.51
CA GLU A 281 17.68 -7.88 0.77
C GLU A 281 16.99 -6.74 1.49
N VAL A 282 16.66 -5.66 0.76
CA VAL A 282 16.05 -4.45 1.33
C VAL A 282 14.83 -4.01 0.54
N HIS A 283 13.88 -3.35 1.22
CA HIS A 283 12.84 -2.62 0.52
C HIS A 283 13.43 -1.37 -0.17
N PRO A 284 12.99 -1.02 -1.40
CA PRO A 284 13.43 0.18 -2.10
C PRO A 284 12.78 1.46 -1.54
N THR A 285 12.50 1.51 -0.24
CA THR A 285 11.97 2.68 0.47
C THR A 285 13.06 3.70 0.78
N HIS A 286 12.71 4.84 1.34
CA HIS A 286 13.70 5.85 1.74
C HIS A 286 14.64 5.29 2.81
N GLU A 287 14.08 4.55 3.75
CA GLU A 287 14.82 3.98 4.90
C GLU A 287 15.56 2.69 4.55
N ARG A 288 15.30 2.12 3.35
CA ARG A 288 15.95 0.88 2.88
C ARG A 288 15.90 -0.24 3.94
N LEU A 289 14.68 -0.49 4.46
CA LEU A 289 14.46 -1.47 5.50
C LEU A 289 15.02 -2.85 5.08
N GLU A 290 15.95 -3.38 5.86
CA GLU A 290 16.51 -4.70 5.67
C GLU A 290 15.52 -5.78 6.06
N MET A 291 15.27 -6.69 5.14
CA MET A 291 14.37 -7.83 5.32
C MET A 291 15.12 -9.09 5.66
N THR A 292 16.27 -9.26 5.03
CA THR A 292 17.09 -10.48 5.13
C THR A 292 18.56 -10.12 5.04
N ILE A 293 19.36 -10.75 5.90
CA ILE A 293 20.82 -10.78 5.80
C ILE A 293 21.29 -12.23 5.89
N VAL A 294 22.15 -12.66 4.94
CA VAL A 294 22.72 -14.00 4.92
C VAL A 294 24.22 -13.92 4.76
N TYR A 295 24.95 -14.35 5.78
CA TYR A 295 26.40 -14.39 5.77
C TYR A 295 26.92 -15.51 4.88
N LEU A 296 27.91 -15.20 4.04
CA LEU A 296 28.52 -16.11 3.09
C LEU A 296 29.76 -16.83 3.67
N ASN A 297 30.48 -16.17 4.60
CA ASN A 297 31.74 -16.67 5.16
C ASN A 297 31.77 -16.76 6.71
N LYS A 298 30.68 -16.41 7.41
CA LYS A 298 30.54 -16.62 8.85
C LYS A 298 29.79 -17.92 9.13
N ASP A 299 30.28 -18.67 10.13
CA ASP A 299 29.50 -19.78 10.69
C ASP A 299 28.22 -19.18 11.33
N GLN A 300 27.04 -19.66 10.97
CA GLN A 300 25.73 -19.14 11.44
C GLN A 300 25.59 -19.12 12.98
N ARG A 301 26.52 -19.72 13.70
CA ARG A 301 26.57 -19.74 15.17
C ARG A 301 27.00 -18.43 15.82
N ASP A 302 27.58 -17.50 15.06
CA ASP A 302 28.06 -16.20 15.55
C ASP A 302 27.15 -15.02 15.19
N ALA A 303 25.97 -15.25 14.60
CA ALA A 303 24.97 -14.23 14.39
C ALA A 303 24.50 -13.67 15.75
N PRO A 304 24.42 -12.34 15.95
CA PRO A 304 23.84 -11.77 17.15
C PRO A 304 22.41 -12.29 17.29
N GLY A 305 22.18 -13.02 18.39
CA GLY A 305 20.95 -13.75 18.60
C GLY A 305 19.72 -12.86 18.45
N GLU A 306 18.71 -13.39 17.79
CA GLU A 306 17.34 -12.91 17.91
C GLU A 306 17.03 -12.73 19.40
N SER A 307 16.75 -11.50 19.80
CA SER A 307 16.22 -11.25 21.14
C SER A 307 14.84 -11.92 21.23
N PRO A 308 14.63 -12.87 22.12
CA PRO A 308 13.28 -13.41 22.35
C PRO A 308 12.44 -12.35 23.06
N GLU A 309 11.23 -12.14 22.53
CA GLU A 309 10.04 -11.43 23.01
C GLU A 309 9.68 -10.14 22.30
#